data_38fd818f067111100d6c433c369908b1
#
_entry.id   38fd818f067111100d6c433c369908b1
#
_cell.length_a   1.000
_cell.length_b   1.000
_cell.length_c   1.000
_cell.angle_alpha   90.00
_cell.angle_beta   90.00
_cell.angle_gamma   90.00
#
_symmetry.space_group_name_H-M   'P 1'
#
loop_
_entity.id
_entity.type
_entity.pdbx_description
1 polymer ?
#
loop_
_entity_poly.entity_id
_entity_poly.type
_entity_poly.pdbx_seq_one_letter_code
_entity_poly.pdbx_strand_id
1 'polypeptide(L)'
;MQLEFNGTNVIAESERSGRASSLFWPWAGANVSLLALSYGSFFLGFGISFWQATFAAIIGTVLSFLLVGFSSLAGKKSNAPTMVLSRAVFGVKGNIVPGFMSYLVFVGWETVLVSLATLATGTIFMRIGDIDRNLAMVIGFVVAVSLTMYGGVLGHQVIMRLQKYLTLITSFATLIYIVLTFDEVSWDKVSAVPAGNAQAFIGALIFGITGIGLGWVNTAADYSRYLPRNTSSKSVVGWTVLGASIVPIILVIYGAALSGSDPKLSEAIAMDPIGALTTLLPTWYLAFFALIAILGLVGGAILDLYSSGLTLLAIGVPIKRHFAALFDGAIMLVGSIYLVWIADNFFYPFQGFLITLGVPIATWSAIFVTDVLLRKRAYSEADLYNASGKYGSMNKRSLSIMAVGTFIGWGFVTNTFASWLSWQGYLLFIIGGRDGSWAYSNVGVILALLVGFSGHYLLAARKIRAEEG
;
A
#
# COMPACT_ATOMS: atom_id res chain seq x y z
N MET A 1 -14.89 -25.78 1.26
CA MET A 1 -13.90 -24.69 1.35
C MET A 1 -12.55 -25.28 1.01
N GLN A 2 -11.94 -24.90 -0.12
CA GLN A 2 -10.62 -25.40 -0.47
C GLN A 2 -9.58 -24.42 0.11
N LEU A 3 -8.81 -24.92 1.07
CA LEU A 3 -7.59 -24.24 1.51
C LEU A 3 -6.62 -24.21 0.33
N GLU A 4 -5.96 -23.09 0.08
CA GLU A 4 -4.94 -23.01 -0.93
C GLU A 4 -3.66 -23.69 -0.45
N PHE A 5 -3.18 -24.64 -1.26
CA PHE A 5 -1.89 -25.30 -1.04
C PHE A 5 -0.75 -24.64 -1.84
N ASN A 6 -1.08 -23.73 -2.77
CA ASN A 6 -0.10 -22.97 -3.54
C ASN A 6 0.52 -21.87 -2.66
N GLY A 7 1.65 -22.19 -2.06
CA GLY A 7 2.47 -21.20 -1.36
C GLY A 7 3.35 -20.42 -2.34
N THR A 8 4.65 -20.54 -2.14
CA THR A 8 5.67 -19.94 -3.00
C THR A 8 5.94 -20.72 -4.29
N ASN A 9 5.33 -21.89 -4.48
CA ASN A 9 5.49 -22.72 -5.68
C ASN A 9 4.97 -21.99 -6.94
N VAL A 10 5.47 -22.45 -8.07
CA VAL A 10 5.02 -22.03 -9.40
C VAL A 10 3.62 -22.56 -9.65
N ILE A 11 2.74 -21.71 -10.20
CA ILE A 11 1.38 -22.09 -10.57
C ILE A 11 1.40 -22.93 -11.85
N ALA A 12 0.71 -24.08 -11.85
CA ALA A 12 0.60 -24.92 -13.02
C ALA A 12 -0.13 -24.21 -14.18
N GLU A 13 0.27 -24.48 -15.43
CA GLU A 13 -0.35 -23.85 -16.60
C GLU A 13 -1.87 -24.09 -16.67
N SER A 14 -2.36 -25.24 -16.17
CA SER A 14 -3.79 -25.58 -16.09
C SER A 14 -4.59 -24.67 -15.12
N GLU A 15 -3.93 -24.06 -14.13
CA GLU A 15 -4.54 -23.13 -13.18
C GLU A 15 -4.56 -21.68 -13.70
N ARG A 16 -3.93 -21.40 -14.82
CA ARG A 16 -3.78 -20.08 -15.42
C ARG A 16 -4.95 -19.76 -16.35
N SER A 17 -6.09 -19.44 -15.80
CA SER A 17 -7.34 -19.22 -16.54
C SER A 17 -7.91 -17.80 -16.44
N GLY A 18 -7.24 -16.90 -15.71
CA GLY A 18 -7.71 -15.54 -15.47
C GLY A 18 -7.71 -14.67 -16.72
N ARG A 19 -8.51 -13.60 -16.70
CA ARG A 19 -8.50 -12.53 -17.71
C ARG A 19 -7.80 -11.30 -17.14
N ALA A 20 -7.15 -10.49 -17.99
CA ALA A 20 -6.53 -9.24 -17.52
C ALA A 20 -7.50 -8.33 -16.75
N SER A 21 -8.76 -8.26 -17.21
CA SER A 21 -9.82 -7.48 -16.54
C SER A 21 -10.17 -7.97 -15.13
N SER A 22 -9.85 -9.23 -14.79
CA SER A 22 -10.07 -9.72 -13.42
C SER A 22 -9.13 -9.09 -12.40
N LEU A 23 -8.00 -8.51 -12.83
CA LEU A 23 -7.11 -7.74 -11.96
C LEU A 23 -7.74 -6.44 -11.44
N PHE A 24 -8.78 -5.93 -12.12
CA PHE A 24 -9.52 -4.77 -11.61
C PHE A 24 -10.04 -4.98 -10.18
N TRP A 25 -10.60 -6.15 -9.91
CA TRP A 25 -11.33 -6.39 -8.67
C TRP A 25 -10.47 -6.41 -7.39
N PRO A 26 -9.32 -7.13 -7.32
CA PRO A 26 -8.49 -7.08 -6.13
C PRO A 26 -7.93 -5.68 -5.90
N TRP A 27 -7.53 -4.98 -6.96
CA TRP A 27 -6.97 -3.64 -6.85
C TRP A 27 -8.03 -2.59 -6.50
N ALA A 28 -9.22 -2.65 -7.06
CA ALA A 28 -10.33 -1.79 -6.66
C ALA A 28 -10.78 -2.10 -5.23
N GLY A 29 -10.89 -3.38 -4.87
CA GLY A 29 -11.28 -3.80 -3.52
C GLY A 29 -10.32 -3.36 -2.44
N ALA A 30 -9.01 -3.41 -2.72
CA ALA A 30 -7.97 -2.93 -1.80
C ALA A 30 -8.04 -1.42 -1.56
N ASN A 31 -8.52 -0.66 -2.55
CA ASN A 31 -8.45 0.80 -2.57
C ASN A 31 -9.82 1.50 -2.46
N VAL A 32 -10.92 0.74 -2.49
CA VAL A 32 -12.26 1.24 -2.16
C VAL A 32 -12.39 1.33 -0.63
N SER A 33 -11.70 2.28 -0.05
CA SER A 33 -11.68 2.50 1.39
C SER A 33 -12.05 3.93 1.72
N LEU A 34 -12.82 4.11 2.79
CA LEU A 34 -13.12 5.44 3.35
C LEU A 34 -11.87 6.19 3.82
N LEU A 35 -10.77 5.47 4.08
CA LEU A 35 -9.46 6.07 4.35
C LEU A 35 -9.00 6.99 3.19
N ALA A 36 -9.38 6.67 1.95
CA ALA A 36 -9.06 7.52 0.82
C ALA A 36 -9.72 8.91 0.89
N LEU A 37 -10.89 9.05 1.54
CA LEU A 37 -11.49 10.36 1.83
C LEU A 37 -10.60 11.15 2.80
N SER A 38 -10.11 10.50 3.85
CA SER A 38 -9.23 11.13 4.84
C SER A 38 -7.89 11.57 4.26
N TYR A 39 -7.41 10.87 3.24
CA TYR A 39 -6.22 11.31 2.50
C TYR A 39 -6.40 12.69 1.85
N GLY A 40 -7.62 13.07 1.45
CA GLY A 40 -7.90 14.42 0.97
C GLY A 40 -7.49 15.49 1.98
N SER A 41 -7.82 15.29 3.26
CA SER A 41 -7.37 16.15 4.37
C SER A 41 -5.84 16.14 4.51
N PHE A 42 -5.21 14.96 4.44
CA PHE A 42 -3.76 14.85 4.56
C PHE A 42 -3.02 15.56 3.42
N PHE A 43 -3.56 15.54 2.20
CA PHE A 43 -3.00 16.32 1.09
C PHE A 43 -3.07 17.83 1.35
N LEU A 44 -4.21 18.34 1.83
CA LEU A 44 -4.35 19.76 2.21
C LEU A 44 -3.43 20.12 3.39
N GLY A 45 -3.16 19.19 4.28
CA GLY A 45 -2.23 19.33 5.42
C GLY A 45 -0.80 19.71 5.03
N PHE A 46 -0.42 19.55 3.74
CA PHE A 46 0.85 20.08 3.22
C PHE A 46 0.82 21.60 3.00
N GLY A 47 -0.30 22.26 3.28
CA GLY A 47 -0.44 23.72 3.07
C GLY A 47 -0.52 24.08 1.59
N ILE A 48 -1.25 23.32 0.80
CA ILE A 48 -1.45 23.49 -0.64
C ILE A 48 -2.93 23.71 -0.96
N SER A 49 -3.21 24.35 -2.11
CA SER A 49 -4.59 24.56 -2.54
C SER A 49 -5.29 23.26 -2.94
N PHE A 50 -6.62 23.30 -3.01
CA PHE A 50 -7.43 22.18 -3.49
C PHE A 50 -6.98 21.66 -4.87
N TRP A 51 -6.67 22.55 -5.80
CA TRP A 51 -6.22 22.14 -7.14
C TRP A 51 -4.83 21.49 -7.10
N GLN A 52 -3.92 22.03 -6.28
CA GLN A 52 -2.62 21.39 -6.08
C GLN A 52 -2.77 20.00 -5.45
N ALA A 53 -3.64 19.86 -4.43
CA ALA A 53 -3.94 18.56 -3.81
C ALA A 53 -4.54 17.57 -4.83
N THR A 54 -5.46 18.03 -5.67
CA THR A 54 -6.06 17.25 -6.77
C THR A 54 -4.98 16.73 -7.74
N PHE A 55 -4.11 17.61 -8.25
CA PHE A 55 -3.06 17.21 -9.18
C PHE A 55 -2.02 16.29 -8.51
N ALA A 56 -1.63 16.57 -7.27
CA ALA A 56 -0.71 15.74 -6.52
C ALA A 56 -1.30 14.33 -6.28
N ALA A 57 -2.58 14.25 -5.93
CA ALA A 57 -3.30 12.99 -5.75
C ALA A 57 -3.38 12.18 -7.05
N ILE A 58 -3.77 12.79 -8.16
CA ILE A 58 -3.86 12.11 -9.47
C ILE A 58 -2.49 11.60 -9.89
N ILE A 59 -1.49 12.47 -9.92
CA ILE A 59 -0.15 12.14 -10.41
C ILE A 59 0.51 11.11 -9.50
N GLY A 60 0.49 11.33 -8.18
CA GLY A 60 1.11 10.43 -7.20
C GLY A 60 0.50 9.03 -7.22
N THR A 61 -0.84 8.95 -7.25
CA THR A 61 -1.57 7.68 -7.32
C THR A 61 -1.26 6.94 -8.61
N VAL A 62 -1.37 7.60 -9.77
CA VAL A 62 -1.12 6.96 -11.06
C VAL A 62 0.33 6.50 -11.19
N LEU A 63 1.30 7.31 -10.78
CA LEU A 63 2.73 6.94 -10.84
C LEU A 63 3.02 5.72 -9.95
N SER A 64 2.49 5.68 -8.73
CA SER A 64 2.69 4.53 -7.84
C SER A 64 2.05 3.25 -8.38
N PHE A 65 0.83 3.33 -8.94
CA PHE A 65 0.18 2.15 -9.52
C PHE A 65 0.72 1.76 -10.90
N LEU A 66 1.42 2.62 -11.61
CA LEU A 66 2.22 2.20 -12.76
C LEU A 66 3.37 1.27 -12.33
N LEU A 67 4.01 1.51 -11.18
CA LEU A 67 5.01 0.58 -10.64
C LEU A 67 4.37 -0.80 -10.32
N VAL A 68 3.17 -0.81 -9.74
CA VAL A 68 2.40 -2.03 -9.50
C VAL A 68 2.04 -2.74 -10.80
N GLY A 69 1.57 -2.00 -11.80
CA GLY A 69 1.22 -2.51 -13.13
C GLY A 69 2.41 -3.16 -13.84
N PHE A 70 3.57 -2.51 -13.82
CA PHE A 70 4.79 -3.08 -14.40
C PHE A 70 5.29 -4.31 -13.62
N SER A 71 5.23 -4.29 -12.29
CA SER A 71 5.56 -5.45 -11.46
C SER A 71 4.62 -6.63 -11.72
N SER A 72 3.34 -6.39 -12.03
CA SER A 72 2.37 -7.43 -12.41
C SER A 72 2.79 -8.21 -13.68
N LEU A 73 3.62 -7.63 -14.55
CA LEU A 73 4.13 -8.33 -15.72
C LEU A 73 5.04 -9.51 -15.35
N ALA A 74 5.72 -9.45 -14.22
CA ALA A 74 6.57 -10.54 -13.73
C ALA A 74 5.74 -11.79 -13.41
N GLY A 75 4.62 -11.66 -12.71
CA GLY A 75 3.72 -12.76 -12.40
C GLY A 75 3.12 -13.41 -13.64
N LYS A 76 2.63 -12.59 -14.58
CA LYS A 76 2.14 -13.06 -15.86
C LYS A 76 3.22 -13.85 -16.65
N LYS A 77 4.49 -13.42 -16.60
CA LYS A 77 5.58 -14.09 -17.30
C LYS A 77 5.97 -15.43 -16.65
N SER A 78 5.94 -15.53 -15.31
CA SER A 78 6.71 -16.56 -14.59
C SER A 78 5.99 -17.26 -13.44
N ASN A 79 4.69 -17.16 -13.31
CA ASN A 79 3.83 -17.98 -12.45
C ASN A 79 4.18 -18.00 -10.94
N ALA A 80 5.09 -17.16 -10.46
CA ALA A 80 5.55 -17.14 -9.09
C ALA A 80 5.15 -15.85 -8.37
N PRO A 81 5.08 -15.83 -7.03
CA PRO A 81 4.80 -14.63 -6.25
C PRO A 81 5.92 -13.58 -6.39
N THR A 82 5.57 -12.33 -6.10
CA THR A 82 6.46 -11.17 -6.29
C THR A 82 7.81 -11.33 -5.60
N MET A 83 7.82 -11.71 -4.32
CA MET A 83 9.07 -11.87 -3.57
C MET A 83 9.87 -13.11 -3.99
N VAL A 84 9.26 -14.13 -4.59
CA VAL A 84 10.00 -15.22 -5.24
C VAL A 84 10.66 -14.73 -6.52
N LEU A 85 9.94 -13.95 -7.36
CA LEU A 85 10.50 -13.38 -8.59
C LEU A 85 11.63 -12.37 -8.31
N SER A 86 11.57 -11.65 -7.19
CA SER A 86 12.63 -10.76 -6.72
C SER A 86 13.97 -11.50 -6.48
N ARG A 87 13.97 -12.82 -6.23
CA ARG A 87 15.18 -13.63 -6.14
C ARG A 87 16.03 -13.61 -7.41
N ALA A 88 15.41 -13.42 -8.58
CA ALA A 88 16.15 -13.29 -9.83
C ALA A 88 17.04 -12.04 -9.86
N VAL A 89 16.66 -11.03 -9.12
CA VAL A 89 17.35 -9.73 -9.06
C VAL A 89 18.37 -9.68 -7.92
N PHE A 90 18.03 -10.21 -6.74
CA PHE A 90 18.84 -10.12 -5.54
C PHE A 90 19.63 -11.39 -5.19
N GLY A 91 19.35 -12.50 -5.90
CA GLY A 91 19.82 -13.84 -5.55
C GLY A 91 18.90 -14.51 -4.52
N VAL A 92 18.94 -15.85 -4.47
CA VAL A 92 18.00 -16.63 -3.66
C VAL A 92 18.08 -16.29 -2.16
N LYS A 93 19.30 -16.18 -1.61
CA LYS A 93 19.52 -15.79 -0.21
C LYS A 93 19.56 -14.27 -0.04
N GLY A 94 20.10 -13.51 -1.02
CA GLY A 94 20.15 -12.05 -0.97
C GLY A 94 18.76 -11.40 -0.91
N ASN A 95 17.74 -12.08 -1.42
CA ASN A 95 16.35 -11.64 -1.38
C ASN A 95 15.75 -11.58 0.04
N ILE A 96 16.43 -12.11 1.06
CA ILE A 96 16.00 -11.96 2.46
C ILE A 96 15.90 -10.47 2.83
N VAL A 97 16.82 -9.62 2.35
CA VAL A 97 16.82 -8.20 2.67
C VAL A 97 15.58 -7.47 2.15
N PRO A 98 15.30 -7.44 0.84
CA PRO A 98 14.08 -6.80 0.34
C PRO A 98 12.80 -7.51 0.80
N GLY A 99 12.84 -8.84 0.95
CA GLY A 99 11.70 -9.61 1.45
C GLY A 99 11.33 -9.25 2.89
N PHE A 100 12.31 -9.04 3.76
CA PHE A 100 12.05 -8.59 5.13
C PHE A 100 11.45 -7.18 5.16
N MET A 101 11.95 -6.24 4.34
CA MET A 101 11.36 -4.91 4.22
C MET A 101 9.92 -4.97 3.71
N SER A 102 9.67 -5.82 2.71
CA SER A 102 8.31 -6.06 2.19
C SER A 102 7.39 -6.65 3.25
N TYR A 103 7.87 -7.60 4.04
CA TYR A 103 7.13 -8.20 5.14
C TYR A 103 6.71 -7.15 6.18
N LEU A 104 7.63 -6.28 6.60
CA LEU A 104 7.33 -5.19 7.53
C LEU A 104 6.27 -4.22 6.97
N VAL A 105 6.27 -3.97 5.66
CA VAL A 105 5.25 -3.12 5.01
C VAL A 105 3.87 -3.76 5.11
N PHE A 106 3.73 -5.05 4.82
CA PHE A 106 2.44 -5.75 4.93
C PHE A 106 1.92 -5.75 6.36
N VAL A 107 2.74 -6.18 7.32
CA VAL A 107 2.38 -6.21 8.74
C VAL A 107 1.99 -4.82 9.24
N GLY A 108 2.71 -3.79 8.80
CA GLY A 108 2.38 -2.40 9.12
C GLY A 108 1.02 -1.99 8.58
N TRP A 109 0.71 -2.29 7.31
CA TRP A 109 -0.58 -1.98 6.72
C TRP A 109 -1.73 -2.77 7.32
N GLU A 110 -1.57 -4.07 7.58
CA GLU A 110 -2.56 -4.89 8.29
C GLU A 110 -2.90 -4.28 9.65
N THR A 111 -1.87 -3.90 10.40
CA THR A 111 -2.00 -3.24 11.71
C THR A 111 -2.76 -1.92 11.60
N VAL A 112 -2.41 -1.08 10.63
CA VAL A 112 -3.08 0.19 10.35
C VAL A 112 -4.56 -0.01 10.03
N LEU A 113 -4.88 -0.92 9.11
CA LEU A 113 -6.25 -1.15 8.63
C LEU A 113 -7.15 -1.71 9.75
N VAL A 114 -6.64 -2.66 10.54
CA VAL A 114 -7.37 -3.21 11.69
C VAL A 114 -7.56 -2.17 12.78
N SER A 115 -6.56 -1.33 13.05
CA SER A 115 -6.66 -0.23 14.02
C SER A 115 -7.72 0.78 13.61
N LEU A 116 -7.75 1.17 12.32
CA LEU A 116 -8.76 2.08 11.79
C LEU A 116 -10.19 1.49 11.87
N ALA A 117 -10.36 0.20 11.56
CA ALA A 117 -11.63 -0.48 11.71
C ALA A 117 -12.11 -0.49 13.17
N THR A 118 -11.17 -0.65 14.11
CA THR A 118 -11.43 -0.62 15.55
C THR A 118 -11.86 0.77 16.04
N LEU A 119 -11.08 1.81 15.69
CA LEU A 119 -11.37 3.19 16.06
C LEU A 119 -12.72 3.65 15.48
N ALA A 120 -12.97 3.38 14.21
CA ALA A 120 -14.23 3.70 13.56
C ALA A 120 -15.42 3.02 14.24
N THR A 121 -15.28 1.75 14.63
CA THR A 121 -16.33 1.04 15.37
C THR A 121 -16.64 1.74 16.69
N GLY A 122 -15.61 2.12 17.45
CA GLY A 122 -15.79 2.85 18.70
C GLY A 122 -16.59 4.13 18.53
N THR A 123 -16.21 4.96 17.57
CA THR A 123 -16.86 6.25 17.32
C THR A 123 -18.31 6.08 16.81
N ILE A 124 -18.55 5.12 15.92
CA ILE A 124 -19.87 4.92 15.34
C ILE A 124 -20.87 4.34 16.33
N PHE A 125 -20.48 3.30 17.08
CA PHE A 125 -21.40 2.64 18.03
C PHE A 125 -21.75 3.53 19.21
N MET A 126 -20.84 4.38 19.67
CA MET A 126 -21.14 5.42 20.65
C MET A 126 -22.23 6.38 20.15
N ARG A 127 -22.27 6.70 18.87
CA ARG A 127 -23.29 7.59 18.27
C ARG A 127 -24.64 6.90 18.00
N ILE A 128 -24.64 5.59 17.73
CA ILE A 128 -25.87 4.85 17.40
C ILE A 128 -26.64 4.41 18.62
N GLY A 129 -25.94 3.92 19.66
CA GLY A 129 -26.57 3.20 20.75
C GLY A 129 -26.12 3.60 22.14
N ASP A 130 -25.41 4.72 22.28
CA ASP A 130 -24.82 5.15 23.57
C ASP A 130 -23.98 4.04 24.25
N ILE A 131 -23.33 3.22 23.43
CA ILE A 131 -22.46 2.13 23.87
C ILE A 131 -21.13 2.73 24.31
N ASP A 132 -20.61 2.25 25.43
CA ASP A 132 -19.26 2.65 25.88
C ASP A 132 -18.23 2.49 24.76
N ARG A 133 -17.44 3.54 24.52
CA ARG A 133 -16.50 3.60 23.41
C ARG A 133 -15.47 2.48 23.45
N ASN A 134 -14.95 2.14 24.64
CA ASN A 134 -13.94 1.08 24.78
C ASN A 134 -14.55 -0.30 24.51
N LEU A 135 -15.79 -0.55 24.99
CA LEU A 135 -16.50 -1.79 24.69
C LEU A 135 -16.74 -1.92 23.18
N ALA A 136 -17.16 -0.85 22.51
CA ALA A 136 -17.37 -0.84 21.07
C ALA A 136 -16.05 -1.09 20.30
N MET A 137 -14.93 -0.46 20.74
CA MET A 137 -13.60 -0.71 20.18
C MET A 137 -13.17 -2.17 20.36
N VAL A 138 -13.38 -2.77 21.55
CA VAL A 138 -13.02 -4.19 21.77
C VAL A 138 -13.82 -5.10 20.86
N ILE A 139 -15.13 -4.86 20.68
CA ILE A 139 -15.96 -5.63 19.75
C ILE A 139 -15.45 -5.46 18.33
N GLY A 140 -15.22 -4.23 17.88
CA GLY A 140 -14.71 -3.92 16.53
C GLY A 140 -13.35 -4.56 16.27
N PHE A 141 -12.46 -4.52 17.24
CA PHE A 141 -11.15 -5.17 17.20
C PHE A 141 -11.26 -6.68 17.01
N VAL A 142 -12.05 -7.36 17.85
CA VAL A 142 -12.25 -8.81 17.75
C VAL A 142 -12.84 -9.18 16.39
N VAL A 143 -13.82 -8.42 15.90
CA VAL A 143 -14.44 -8.67 14.58
C VAL A 143 -13.42 -8.44 13.46
N ALA A 144 -12.72 -7.30 13.47
CA ALA A 144 -11.76 -6.97 12.40
C ALA A 144 -10.59 -7.97 12.34
N VAL A 145 -9.99 -8.31 13.49
CA VAL A 145 -8.92 -9.32 13.58
C VAL A 145 -9.42 -10.68 13.09
N SER A 146 -10.58 -11.13 13.59
CA SER A 146 -11.13 -12.45 13.23
C SER A 146 -11.42 -12.56 11.74
N LEU A 147 -12.04 -11.54 11.14
CA LEU A 147 -12.34 -11.50 9.71
C LEU A 147 -11.06 -11.46 8.86
N THR A 148 -10.08 -10.66 9.27
CA THR A 148 -8.79 -10.55 8.57
C THR A 148 -8.04 -11.88 8.61
N MET A 149 -7.89 -12.47 9.79
CA MET A 149 -7.22 -13.76 9.94
C MET A 149 -7.94 -14.89 9.18
N TYR A 150 -9.27 -14.94 9.28
CA TYR A 150 -10.07 -15.92 8.53
C TYR A 150 -9.89 -15.74 7.02
N GLY A 151 -9.99 -14.49 6.52
CA GLY A 151 -9.83 -14.17 5.11
C GLY A 151 -8.43 -14.47 4.58
N GLY A 152 -7.37 -14.16 5.35
CA GLY A 152 -5.97 -14.39 4.96
C GLY A 152 -5.59 -15.87 4.83
N VAL A 153 -6.29 -16.78 5.52
CA VAL A 153 -6.07 -18.24 5.38
C VAL A 153 -6.78 -18.81 4.14
N LEU A 154 -7.73 -18.07 3.55
CA LEU A 154 -8.47 -18.51 2.36
C LEU A 154 -7.58 -18.56 1.12
N GLY A 155 -7.99 -19.36 0.14
CA GLY A 155 -7.28 -19.47 -1.13
C GLY A 155 -7.54 -18.31 -2.09
N HIS A 156 -6.62 -18.12 -3.03
CA HIS A 156 -6.67 -17.04 -4.03
C HIS A 156 -8.06 -16.86 -4.69
N GLN A 157 -8.71 -17.96 -5.14
CA GLN A 157 -10.01 -17.88 -5.81
C GLN A 157 -11.13 -17.33 -4.91
N VAL A 158 -11.07 -17.68 -3.61
CA VAL A 158 -12.05 -17.18 -2.62
C VAL A 158 -11.81 -15.70 -2.36
N ILE A 159 -10.55 -15.31 -2.18
CA ILE A 159 -10.13 -13.90 -2.00
C ILE A 159 -10.59 -13.07 -3.20
N MET A 160 -10.33 -13.50 -4.44
CA MET A 160 -10.75 -12.80 -5.66
C MET A 160 -12.27 -12.60 -5.74
N ARG A 161 -13.03 -13.62 -5.34
CA ARG A 161 -14.49 -13.53 -5.30
C ARG A 161 -14.96 -12.57 -4.20
N LEU A 162 -14.38 -12.68 -3.02
CA LEU A 162 -14.66 -11.80 -1.88
C LEU A 162 -14.38 -10.34 -2.25
N GLN A 163 -13.22 -10.04 -2.81
CA GLN A 163 -12.85 -8.69 -3.24
C GLN A 163 -13.83 -8.09 -4.24
N LYS A 164 -14.35 -8.90 -5.18
CA LYS A 164 -15.38 -8.43 -6.11
C LYS A 164 -16.64 -7.95 -5.40
N TYR A 165 -17.17 -8.73 -4.46
CA TYR A 165 -18.39 -8.36 -3.71
C TYR A 165 -18.12 -7.19 -2.76
N LEU A 166 -16.99 -7.20 -2.05
CA LEU A 166 -16.59 -6.09 -1.19
C LEU A 166 -16.50 -4.80 -2.01
N THR A 167 -15.83 -4.82 -3.16
CA THR A 167 -15.73 -3.65 -4.05
C THR A 167 -17.12 -3.11 -4.42
N LEU A 168 -18.03 -3.96 -4.84
CA LEU A 168 -19.38 -3.54 -5.26
C LEU A 168 -20.17 -2.93 -4.10
N ILE A 169 -20.18 -3.58 -2.93
CA ILE A 169 -20.91 -3.13 -1.75
C ILE A 169 -20.32 -1.82 -1.23
N THR A 170 -19.01 -1.76 -1.06
CA THR A 170 -18.33 -0.55 -0.54
C THR A 170 -18.42 0.61 -1.52
N SER A 171 -18.31 0.38 -2.84
CA SER A 171 -18.49 1.44 -3.85
C SER A 171 -19.90 2.01 -3.82
N PHE A 172 -20.93 1.15 -3.77
CA PHE A 172 -22.33 1.59 -3.71
C PHE A 172 -22.60 2.43 -2.46
N ALA A 173 -22.14 1.98 -1.32
CA ALA A 173 -22.33 2.71 -0.09
C ALA A 173 -21.49 4.00 -0.02
N THR A 174 -20.30 4.00 -0.59
CA THR A 174 -19.51 5.24 -0.73
C THR A 174 -20.21 6.27 -1.63
N LEU A 175 -20.90 5.83 -2.68
CA LEU A 175 -21.74 6.72 -3.48
C LEU A 175 -22.87 7.33 -2.65
N ILE A 176 -23.53 6.56 -1.79
CA ILE A 176 -24.53 7.09 -0.86
C ILE A 176 -23.91 8.11 0.08
N TYR A 177 -22.72 7.82 0.62
CA TYR A 177 -21.98 8.77 1.45
C TYR A 177 -21.78 10.10 0.74
N ILE A 178 -21.28 10.07 -0.51
CA ILE A 178 -21.05 11.28 -1.32
C ILE A 178 -22.36 12.06 -1.52
N VAL A 179 -23.46 11.38 -1.83
CA VAL A 179 -24.76 12.02 -2.00
C VAL A 179 -25.24 12.69 -0.70
N LEU A 180 -25.11 12.01 0.45
CA LEU A 180 -25.55 12.52 1.75
C LEU A 180 -24.72 13.70 2.26
N THR A 181 -23.48 13.82 1.82
CA THR A 181 -22.54 14.86 2.28
C THR A 181 -22.24 15.90 1.20
N PHE A 182 -22.94 15.86 0.07
CA PHE A 182 -22.66 16.74 -1.06
C PHE A 182 -22.89 18.22 -0.71
N ASP A 183 -23.91 18.52 0.09
CA ASP A 183 -24.26 19.88 0.53
C ASP A 183 -23.29 20.44 1.60
N GLU A 184 -22.44 19.58 2.19
CA GLU A 184 -21.38 20.01 3.11
C GLU A 184 -20.17 20.63 2.37
N VAL A 185 -20.09 20.49 1.04
CA VAL A 185 -19.02 21.06 0.24
C VAL A 185 -19.34 22.53 -0.09
N SER A 186 -18.55 23.42 0.49
CA SER A 186 -18.60 24.86 0.18
C SER A 186 -17.49 25.23 -0.80
N TRP A 187 -17.83 25.39 -2.07
CA TRP A 187 -16.86 25.71 -3.12
C TRP A 187 -16.17 27.06 -2.91
N ASP A 188 -16.83 28.01 -2.27
CA ASP A 188 -16.23 29.32 -1.91
C ASP A 188 -15.07 29.13 -0.94
N LYS A 189 -15.26 28.28 0.10
CA LYS A 189 -14.20 27.96 1.08
C LYS A 189 -13.10 27.13 0.45
N VAL A 190 -13.45 26.09 -0.32
CA VAL A 190 -12.49 25.22 -1.03
C VAL A 190 -11.60 26.03 -1.97
N SER A 191 -12.20 26.99 -2.71
CA SER A 191 -11.46 27.85 -3.63
C SER A 191 -10.58 28.88 -2.91
N ALA A 192 -10.92 29.22 -1.68
CA ALA A 192 -10.17 30.16 -0.85
C ALA A 192 -8.95 29.52 -0.17
N VAL A 193 -8.79 28.19 -0.19
CA VAL A 193 -7.59 27.51 0.36
C VAL A 193 -6.35 27.99 -0.39
N PRO A 194 -5.36 28.60 0.29
CA PRO A 194 -4.24 29.24 -0.39
C PRO A 194 -3.34 28.23 -1.09
N ALA A 195 -2.70 28.66 -2.17
CA ALA A 195 -1.71 27.85 -2.86
C ALA A 195 -0.42 27.73 -2.03
N GLY A 196 0.11 26.52 -1.95
CA GLY A 196 1.41 26.24 -1.36
C GLY A 196 2.55 26.41 -2.36
N ASN A 197 3.77 26.40 -1.85
CA ASN A 197 4.98 26.45 -2.67
C ASN A 197 5.25 25.10 -3.37
N ALA A 198 6.27 25.07 -4.25
CA ALA A 198 6.63 23.87 -5.01
C ALA A 198 7.08 22.72 -4.10
N GLN A 199 7.74 23.00 -2.99
CA GLN A 199 8.22 22.02 -2.03
C GLN A 199 7.05 21.30 -1.33
N ALA A 200 6.03 22.04 -0.93
CA ALA A 200 4.79 21.52 -0.36
C ALA A 200 4.04 20.62 -1.36
N PHE A 201 3.93 21.09 -2.62
CA PHE A 201 3.33 20.29 -3.70
C PHE A 201 4.08 18.97 -3.95
N ILE A 202 5.42 19.02 -3.99
CA ILE A 202 6.26 17.83 -4.15
C ILE A 202 6.08 16.90 -2.95
N GLY A 203 6.01 17.43 -1.73
CA GLY A 203 5.73 16.63 -0.53
C GLY A 203 4.39 15.91 -0.62
N ALA A 204 3.34 16.60 -1.03
CA ALA A 204 2.02 16.03 -1.25
C ALA A 204 2.03 14.96 -2.36
N LEU A 205 2.74 15.18 -3.45
CA LEU A 205 2.90 14.20 -4.53
C LEU A 205 3.60 12.94 -4.03
N ILE A 206 4.67 13.08 -3.25
CA ILE A 206 5.41 11.97 -2.66
C ILE A 206 4.53 11.21 -1.65
N PHE A 207 3.73 11.91 -0.86
CA PHE A 207 2.72 11.30 -0.01
C PHE A 207 1.72 10.46 -0.82
N GLY A 208 1.23 10.96 -1.96
CA GLY A 208 0.38 10.20 -2.88
C GLY A 208 1.05 8.93 -3.42
N ILE A 209 2.36 8.98 -3.69
CA ILE A 209 3.13 7.80 -4.11
C ILE A 209 3.25 6.79 -2.96
N THR A 210 3.67 7.22 -1.78
CA THR A 210 4.01 6.34 -0.65
C THR A 210 2.79 5.84 0.11
N GLY A 211 1.82 6.70 0.34
CA GLY A 211 0.63 6.42 1.15
C GLY A 211 -0.46 5.65 0.41
N ILE A 212 -0.46 5.66 -0.95
CA ILE A 212 -1.54 5.04 -1.71
C ILE A 212 -1.07 3.78 -2.43
N GLY A 213 -0.02 3.84 -3.25
CA GLY A 213 0.27 2.73 -4.16
C GLY A 213 1.62 2.03 -4.00
N LEU A 214 2.64 2.69 -3.44
CA LEU A 214 3.99 2.12 -3.37
C LEU A 214 4.04 0.82 -2.55
N GLY A 215 3.27 0.73 -1.49
CA GLY A 215 3.15 -0.47 -0.66
C GLY A 215 2.58 -1.69 -1.38
N TRP A 216 1.91 -1.51 -2.52
CA TRP A 216 1.33 -2.58 -3.32
C TRP A 216 2.26 -3.18 -4.38
N VAL A 217 3.42 -2.57 -4.64
CA VAL A 217 4.37 -3.05 -5.66
C VAL A 217 4.89 -4.45 -5.34
N ASN A 218 5.08 -4.75 -4.06
CA ASN A 218 5.64 -5.99 -3.54
C ASN A 218 4.65 -7.19 -3.54
N THR A 219 3.38 -6.96 -3.90
CA THR A 219 2.36 -8.01 -4.03
C THR A 219 1.81 -8.15 -5.46
N ALA A 220 2.28 -7.33 -6.39
CA ALA A 220 1.70 -7.21 -7.72
C ALA A 220 1.66 -8.53 -8.52
N ALA A 221 2.70 -9.35 -8.44
CA ALA A 221 2.76 -10.63 -9.12
C ALA A 221 1.92 -11.72 -8.43
N ASP A 222 1.57 -11.57 -7.16
CA ASP A 222 0.81 -12.55 -6.37
C ASP A 222 -0.58 -12.79 -6.98
N TYR A 223 -1.16 -11.76 -7.58
CA TYR A 223 -2.46 -11.83 -8.27
C TYR A 223 -2.34 -12.09 -9.76
N SER A 224 -1.30 -11.55 -10.41
CA SER A 224 -1.12 -11.68 -11.86
C SER A 224 -0.50 -13.01 -12.30
N ARG A 225 0.07 -13.81 -11.38
CA ARG A 225 0.67 -15.14 -11.68
C ARG A 225 -0.33 -16.17 -12.20
N TYR A 226 -1.63 -15.95 -11.98
CA TYR A 226 -2.72 -16.80 -12.47
C TYR A 226 -3.19 -16.43 -13.89
N LEU A 227 -2.62 -15.41 -14.52
CA LEU A 227 -2.95 -15.02 -15.89
C LEU A 227 -2.24 -15.90 -16.92
N PRO A 228 -2.91 -16.25 -18.03
CA PRO A 228 -2.26 -16.91 -19.16
C PRO A 228 -1.06 -16.11 -19.70
N ARG A 229 0.02 -16.79 -20.11
CA ARG A 229 1.25 -16.13 -20.60
C ARG A 229 1.02 -15.24 -21.82
N ASN A 230 0.07 -15.61 -22.69
CA ASN A 230 -0.31 -14.86 -23.89
C ASN A 230 -1.17 -13.62 -23.63
N THR A 231 -1.57 -13.36 -22.37
CA THR A 231 -2.34 -12.16 -21.99
C THR A 231 -1.55 -10.90 -22.39
N SER A 232 -2.22 -9.92 -23.00
CA SER A 232 -1.60 -8.66 -23.39
C SER A 232 -0.95 -7.93 -22.21
N SER A 233 0.32 -7.58 -22.32
CA SER A 233 1.02 -6.81 -21.30
C SER A 233 0.39 -5.43 -21.05
N LYS A 234 -0.07 -4.76 -22.12
CA LYS A 234 -0.77 -3.47 -22.01
C LYS A 234 -2.07 -3.62 -21.20
N SER A 235 -2.82 -4.71 -21.44
CA SER A 235 -4.04 -5.00 -20.70
C SER A 235 -3.77 -5.33 -19.23
N VAL A 236 -2.69 -6.05 -18.91
CA VAL A 236 -2.31 -6.33 -17.51
C VAL A 236 -2.00 -5.04 -16.79
N VAL A 237 -1.13 -4.19 -17.33
CA VAL A 237 -0.80 -2.89 -16.74
C VAL A 237 -2.05 -2.00 -16.65
N GLY A 238 -2.82 -1.88 -17.75
CA GLY A 238 -3.98 -1.01 -17.81
C GLY A 238 -5.06 -1.37 -16.78
N TRP A 239 -5.43 -2.64 -16.66
CA TRP A 239 -6.44 -3.07 -15.69
C TRP A 239 -5.96 -2.99 -14.23
N THR A 240 -4.68 -3.23 -13.98
CA THR A 240 -4.07 -3.01 -12.66
C THR A 240 -4.14 -1.54 -12.27
N VAL A 241 -3.66 -0.65 -13.13
CA VAL A 241 -3.64 0.81 -12.86
C VAL A 241 -5.06 1.35 -12.72
N LEU A 242 -5.96 1.00 -13.64
CA LEU A 242 -7.34 1.48 -13.60
C LEU A 242 -8.06 1.03 -12.31
N GLY A 243 -7.98 -0.26 -11.97
CA GLY A 243 -8.62 -0.80 -10.77
C GLY A 243 -8.09 -0.15 -9.50
N ALA A 244 -6.78 0.07 -9.43
CA ALA A 244 -6.14 0.62 -8.27
C ALA A 244 -6.28 2.15 -8.11
N SER A 245 -6.40 2.90 -9.22
CA SER A 245 -6.31 4.37 -9.19
C SER A 245 -7.65 5.09 -9.19
N ILE A 246 -8.65 4.58 -9.92
CA ILE A 246 -9.86 5.36 -10.21
C ILE A 246 -10.63 5.72 -8.93
N VAL A 247 -10.81 4.75 -8.04
CA VAL A 247 -11.59 4.96 -6.81
C VAL A 247 -10.85 5.86 -5.83
N PRO A 248 -9.59 5.58 -5.44
CA PRO A 248 -8.90 6.44 -4.49
C PRO A 248 -8.73 7.88 -5.01
N ILE A 249 -8.50 8.10 -6.30
CA ILE A 249 -8.42 9.45 -6.86
C ILE A 249 -9.73 10.22 -6.61
N ILE A 250 -10.88 9.62 -6.94
CA ILE A 250 -12.19 10.26 -6.74
C ILE A 250 -12.41 10.56 -5.25
N LEU A 251 -12.10 9.61 -4.37
CA LEU A 251 -12.31 9.77 -2.93
C LEU A 251 -11.37 10.79 -2.31
N VAL A 252 -10.11 10.82 -2.70
CA VAL A 252 -9.14 11.84 -2.23
C VAL A 252 -9.58 13.24 -2.64
N ILE A 253 -10.00 13.44 -3.90
CA ILE A 253 -10.48 14.73 -4.38
C ILE A 253 -11.73 15.17 -3.61
N TYR A 254 -12.69 14.26 -3.42
CA TYR A 254 -13.89 14.56 -2.67
C TYR A 254 -13.60 14.83 -1.18
N GLY A 255 -12.73 14.05 -0.57
CA GLY A 255 -12.27 14.27 0.80
C GLY A 255 -11.52 15.60 0.98
N ALA A 256 -10.73 16.03 -0.01
CA ALA A 256 -10.10 17.35 -0.03
C ALA A 256 -11.15 18.48 -0.13
N ALA A 257 -12.23 18.28 -0.90
CA ALA A 257 -13.32 19.24 -0.96
C ALA A 257 -14.07 19.36 0.38
N LEU A 258 -14.39 18.25 1.05
CA LEU A 258 -14.99 18.24 2.38
C LEU A 258 -14.09 18.93 3.43
N SER A 259 -12.82 18.55 3.49
CA SER A 259 -11.85 19.09 4.44
C SER A 259 -11.51 20.55 4.17
N GLY A 260 -11.48 20.95 2.92
CA GLY A 260 -11.31 22.37 2.52
C GLY A 260 -12.52 23.24 2.87
N SER A 261 -13.69 22.63 3.04
CA SER A 261 -14.92 23.30 3.46
C SER A 261 -15.00 23.52 4.98
N ASP A 262 -14.38 22.63 5.77
CA ASP A 262 -14.39 22.70 7.23
C ASP A 262 -13.01 22.31 7.83
N PRO A 263 -12.24 23.30 8.31
CA PRO A 263 -10.96 23.04 8.98
C PRO A 263 -11.07 22.15 10.22
N LYS A 264 -12.20 22.19 10.96
CA LYS A 264 -12.41 21.33 12.14
C LYS A 264 -12.51 19.86 11.76
N LEU A 265 -13.09 19.57 10.57
CA LEU A 265 -13.10 18.21 10.05
C LEU A 265 -11.68 17.72 9.78
N SER A 266 -10.78 18.57 9.27
CA SER A 266 -9.37 18.21 9.04
C SER A 266 -8.65 17.85 10.34
N GLU A 267 -8.87 18.61 11.42
CA GLU A 267 -8.30 18.33 12.73
C GLU A 267 -8.84 17.01 13.31
N ALA A 268 -10.14 16.77 13.19
CA ALA A 268 -10.77 15.53 13.63
C ALA A 268 -10.26 14.31 12.85
N ILE A 269 -10.05 14.43 11.53
CA ILE A 269 -9.49 13.38 10.66
C ILE A 269 -8.06 13.01 11.09
N ALA A 270 -7.26 13.94 11.58
CA ALA A 270 -5.91 13.64 12.06
C ALA A 270 -5.91 12.74 13.31
N MET A 271 -6.98 12.78 14.11
CA MET A 271 -7.14 11.96 15.33
C MET A 271 -7.84 10.62 15.04
N ASP A 272 -8.91 10.65 14.28
CA ASP A 272 -9.71 9.48 13.89
C ASP A 272 -10.13 9.60 12.42
N PRO A 273 -9.31 9.10 11.49
CA PRO A 273 -9.52 9.30 10.05
C PRO A 273 -10.88 8.84 9.53
N ILE A 274 -11.46 7.81 10.10
CA ILE A 274 -12.74 7.24 9.65
C ILE A 274 -13.90 7.78 10.50
N GLY A 275 -13.74 7.80 11.82
CA GLY A 275 -14.78 8.24 12.73
C GLY A 275 -15.16 9.69 12.51
N ALA A 276 -14.20 10.58 12.24
CA ALA A 276 -14.45 11.98 11.93
C ALA A 276 -15.43 12.18 10.75
N LEU A 277 -15.33 11.34 9.72
CA LEU A 277 -16.22 11.39 8.54
C LEU A 277 -17.67 11.12 8.90
N THR A 278 -17.93 10.42 10.02
CA THR A 278 -19.29 10.13 10.47
C THR A 278 -20.04 11.36 10.96
N THR A 279 -19.33 12.42 11.38
CA THR A 279 -19.95 13.66 11.90
C THR A 279 -20.85 14.32 10.86
N LEU A 280 -20.60 14.11 9.59
CA LEU A 280 -21.36 14.63 8.45
C LEU A 280 -22.60 13.80 8.12
N LEU A 281 -22.80 12.64 8.80
CA LEU A 281 -23.82 11.66 8.43
C LEU A 281 -25.06 11.72 9.34
N PRO A 282 -26.27 11.50 8.77
CA PRO A 282 -27.45 11.29 9.57
C PRO A 282 -27.37 9.95 10.32
N THR A 283 -27.97 9.88 11.50
CA THR A 283 -27.91 8.71 12.41
C THR A 283 -28.35 7.41 11.75
N TRP A 284 -29.38 7.45 10.90
CA TRP A 284 -29.91 6.26 10.22
C TRP A 284 -28.88 5.58 9.28
N TYR A 285 -27.91 6.36 8.76
CA TYR A 285 -26.90 5.82 7.85
C TYR A 285 -25.66 5.28 8.58
N LEU A 286 -25.46 5.63 9.84
CA LEU A 286 -24.24 5.29 10.59
C LEU A 286 -23.98 3.79 10.70
N ALA A 287 -25.01 2.95 10.92
CA ALA A 287 -24.83 1.51 10.99
C ALA A 287 -24.36 0.92 9.65
N PHE A 288 -24.92 1.41 8.56
CA PHE A 288 -24.52 1.00 7.21
C PHE A 288 -23.10 1.50 6.88
N PHE A 289 -22.76 2.73 7.27
CA PHE A 289 -21.43 3.29 7.14
C PHE A 289 -20.41 2.48 7.94
N ALA A 290 -20.72 2.06 9.18
CA ALA A 290 -19.84 1.18 9.97
C ALA A 290 -19.53 -0.11 9.24
N LEU A 291 -20.55 -0.75 8.68
CA LEU A 291 -20.39 -1.99 7.94
C LEU A 291 -19.41 -1.85 6.77
N ILE A 292 -19.57 -0.78 5.95
CA ILE A 292 -18.70 -0.58 4.79
C ILE A 292 -17.29 -0.12 5.19
N ALA A 293 -17.16 0.67 6.26
CA ALA A 293 -15.86 1.04 6.79
C ALA A 293 -15.06 -0.20 7.21
N ILE A 294 -15.68 -1.08 8.00
CA ILE A 294 -15.06 -2.33 8.43
C ILE A 294 -14.75 -3.22 7.24
N LEU A 295 -15.71 -3.45 6.33
CA LEU A 295 -15.52 -4.33 5.17
C LEU A 295 -14.43 -3.83 4.23
N GLY A 296 -14.36 -2.52 3.97
CA GLY A 296 -13.33 -1.92 3.12
C GLY A 296 -11.93 -2.06 3.73
N LEU A 297 -11.77 -1.76 5.01
CA LEU A 297 -10.49 -1.87 5.71
C LEU A 297 -10.04 -3.33 5.87
N VAL A 298 -10.94 -4.22 6.29
CA VAL A 298 -10.68 -5.67 6.40
C VAL A 298 -10.36 -6.28 5.04
N GLY A 299 -11.02 -5.82 3.96
CA GLY A 299 -10.73 -6.26 2.60
C GLY A 299 -9.27 -6.01 2.20
N GLY A 300 -8.73 -4.83 2.51
CA GLY A 300 -7.31 -4.52 2.32
C GLY A 300 -6.41 -5.40 3.20
N ALA A 301 -6.71 -5.49 4.50
CA ALA A 301 -5.93 -6.29 5.45
C ALA A 301 -5.86 -7.79 5.08
N ILE A 302 -6.92 -8.36 4.49
CA ILE A 302 -6.91 -9.75 3.97
C ILE A 302 -5.90 -9.91 2.83
N LEU A 303 -5.79 -8.93 1.93
CA LEU A 303 -4.83 -8.98 0.82
C LEU A 303 -3.40 -8.86 1.33
N ASP A 304 -3.16 -7.99 2.29
CA ASP A 304 -1.85 -7.84 2.94
C ASP A 304 -1.45 -9.12 3.66
N LEU A 305 -2.33 -9.69 4.49
CA LEU A 305 -2.09 -10.94 5.22
C LEU A 305 -1.86 -12.15 4.29
N TYR A 306 -2.49 -12.17 3.12
CA TYR A 306 -2.22 -13.17 2.09
C TYR A 306 -0.79 -13.05 1.55
N SER A 307 -0.37 -11.84 1.23
CA SER A 307 0.93 -11.56 0.60
C SER A 307 2.09 -11.54 1.61
N SER A 308 1.85 -11.13 2.86
CA SER A 308 2.84 -11.23 3.95
C SER A 308 3.21 -12.68 4.22
N GLY A 309 2.21 -13.58 4.30
CA GLY A 309 2.43 -15.02 4.43
C GLY A 309 3.26 -15.61 3.27
N LEU A 310 3.00 -15.20 2.02
CA LEU A 310 3.83 -15.60 0.86
C LEU A 310 5.25 -15.05 0.96
N THR A 311 5.40 -13.83 1.42
CA THR A 311 6.70 -13.17 1.58
C THR A 311 7.54 -13.86 2.66
N LEU A 312 6.94 -14.20 3.79
CA LEU A 312 7.60 -14.91 4.89
C LEU A 312 8.16 -16.26 4.41
N LEU A 313 7.40 -17.00 3.60
CA LEU A 313 7.89 -18.23 2.95
C LEU A 313 8.99 -17.93 1.92
N ALA A 314 8.86 -16.84 1.16
CA ALA A 314 9.84 -16.45 0.13
C ALA A 314 11.19 -16.07 0.72
N ILE A 315 11.27 -15.56 1.94
CA ILE A 315 12.53 -15.28 2.64
C ILE A 315 13.14 -16.52 3.30
N GLY A 316 12.47 -17.68 3.23
CA GLY A 316 13.02 -18.96 3.64
C GLY A 316 12.57 -19.43 5.01
N VAL A 317 11.53 -18.86 5.61
CA VAL A 317 10.98 -19.36 6.89
C VAL A 317 10.29 -20.71 6.64
N PRO A 318 10.73 -21.81 7.31
CA PRO A 318 10.30 -23.18 6.97
C PRO A 318 8.98 -23.56 7.67
N ILE A 319 7.90 -22.79 7.41
CA ILE A 319 6.57 -23.04 7.95
C ILE A 319 5.53 -23.18 6.84
N LYS A 320 4.40 -23.82 7.13
CA LYS A 320 3.29 -23.90 6.18
C LYS A 320 2.59 -22.55 6.09
N ARG A 321 2.05 -22.19 4.91
CA ARG A 321 1.42 -20.90 4.63
C ARG A 321 0.39 -20.45 5.68
N HIS A 322 -0.48 -21.35 6.12
CA HIS A 322 -1.50 -21.02 7.13
C HIS A 322 -0.90 -20.68 8.49
N PHE A 323 0.24 -21.28 8.88
CA PHE A 323 0.96 -20.90 10.09
C PHE A 323 1.69 -19.57 9.93
N ALA A 324 2.18 -19.26 8.71
CA ALA A 324 2.73 -17.96 8.42
C ALA A 324 1.67 -16.86 8.62
N ALA A 325 0.45 -17.04 8.09
CA ALA A 325 -0.66 -16.12 8.28
C ALA A 325 -1.09 -15.98 9.75
N LEU A 326 -1.05 -17.07 10.54
CA LEU A 326 -1.36 -16.99 11.97
C LEU A 326 -0.29 -16.24 12.77
N PHE A 327 0.99 -16.46 12.46
CA PHE A 327 2.10 -15.74 13.08
C PHE A 327 2.04 -14.24 12.78
N ASP A 328 1.76 -13.91 11.53
CA ASP A 328 1.59 -12.57 11.04
C ASP A 328 0.42 -11.87 11.72
N GLY A 329 -0.74 -12.53 11.73
CA GLY A 329 -1.91 -12.05 12.45
C GLY A 329 -1.67 -11.81 13.94
N ALA A 330 -0.78 -12.56 14.59
CA ALA A 330 -0.40 -12.32 15.98
C ALA A 330 0.41 -11.01 16.13
N ILE A 331 1.31 -10.70 15.19
CA ILE A 331 2.05 -9.43 15.19
C ILE A 331 1.09 -8.25 14.92
N MET A 332 0.21 -8.39 13.94
CA MET A 332 -0.85 -7.42 13.62
C MET A 332 -1.70 -7.13 14.86
N LEU A 333 -2.11 -8.17 15.61
CA LEU A 333 -2.90 -8.03 16.83
C LEU A 333 -2.16 -7.16 17.87
N VAL A 334 -0.90 -7.47 18.16
CA VAL A 334 -0.08 -6.69 19.11
C VAL A 334 0.11 -5.25 18.66
N GLY A 335 0.44 -5.05 17.38
CA GLY A 335 0.59 -3.72 16.79
C GLY A 335 -0.69 -2.89 16.84
N SER A 336 -1.85 -3.53 16.59
CA SER A 336 -3.15 -2.85 16.65
C SER A 336 -3.54 -2.46 18.10
N ILE A 337 -3.22 -3.30 19.08
CA ILE A 337 -3.40 -2.95 20.50
C ILE A 337 -2.57 -1.70 20.84
N TYR A 338 -1.31 -1.64 20.39
CA TYR A 338 -0.47 -0.47 20.58
C TYR A 338 -1.08 0.79 19.95
N LEU A 339 -1.48 0.73 18.68
CA LEU A 339 -2.02 1.89 17.95
C LEU A 339 -3.36 2.39 18.52
N VAL A 340 -4.21 1.50 19.02
CA VAL A 340 -5.57 1.85 19.46
C VAL A 340 -5.60 2.32 20.92
N TRP A 341 -4.79 1.71 21.81
CA TRP A 341 -4.92 1.92 23.25
C TRP A 341 -3.68 2.51 23.92
N ILE A 342 -2.53 2.56 23.25
CA ILE A 342 -1.27 2.99 23.86
C ILE A 342 -0.72 4.25 23.17
N ALA A 343 -0.82 4.36 21.85
CA ALA A 343 -0.32 5.50 21.09
C ALA A 343 -1.17 6.76 21.37
N ASP A 344 -0.53 7.93 21.47
CA ASP A 344 -1.17 9.21 21.72
C ASP A 344 -2.15 9.62 20.60
N ASN A 345 -1.87 9.22 19.35
CA ASN A 345 -2.72 9.42 18.19
C ASN A 345 -2.38 8.41 17.10
N PHE A 346 -3.26 8.28 16.11
CA PHE A 346 -3.07 7.39 14.97
C PHE A 346 -2.05 7.94 13.95
N PHE A 347 -2.10 9.25 13.69
CA PHE A 347 -1.42 9.86 12.54
C PHE A 347 0.11 9.77 12.61
N TYR A 348 0.71 10.02 13.77
CA TYR A 348 2.16 10.04 13.91
C TYR A 348 2.83 8.67 13.69
N PRO A 349 2.39 7.57 14.34
CA PRO A 349 2.93 6.26 14.04
C PRO A 349 2.75 5.86 12.58
N PHE A 350 1.60 6.19 11.97
CA PHE A 350 1.32 5.93 10.56
C PHE A 350 2.29 6.68 9.63
N GLN A 351 2.50 7.97 9.83
CA GLN A 351 3.47 8.75 9.07
C GLN A 351 4.90 8.23 9.25
N GLY A 352 5.29 7.94 10.49
CA GLY A 352 6.61 7.39 10.80
C GLY A 352 6.88 6.07 10.07
N PHE A 353 5.88 5.20 10.01
CA PHE A 353 5.88 3.95 9.27
C PHE A 353 6.05 4.19 7.75
N LEU A 354 5.21 5.04 7.16
CA LEU A 354 5.26 5.34 5.73
C LEU A 354 6.61 5.90 5.29
N ILE A 355 7.17 6.84 6.05
CA ILE A 355 8.45 7.48 5.72
C ILE A 355 9.60 6.47 5.86
N THR A 356 9.63 5.70 6.95
CA THR A 356 10.74 4.79 7.23
C THR A 356 10.82 3.66 6.21
N LEU A 357 9.70 2.99 5.92
CA LEU A 357 9.67 1.84 5.01
C LEU A 357 9.46 2.23 3.55
N GLY A 358 8.88 3.40 3.28
CA GLY A 358 8.69 3.90 1.93
C GLY A 358 10.00 4.04 1.14
N VAL A 359 11.09 4.45 1.79
CA VAL A 359 12.39 4.63 1.14
C VAL A 359 13.00 3.29 0.63
N PRO A 360 13.22 2.27 1.47
CA PRO A 360 13.77 1.00 0.99
C PRO A 360 12.85 0.29 -0.01
N ILE A 361 11.54 0.37 0.15
CA ILE A 361 10.56 -0.18 -0.80
C ILE A 361 10.60 0.59 -2.13
N ALA A 362 10.77 1.90 -2.13
CA ALA A 362 10.95 2.69 -3.36
C ALA A 362 12.19 2.22 -4.12
N THR A 363 13.33 2.07 -3.43
CA THR A 363 14.57 1.59 -4.06
C THR A 363 14.39 0.19 -4.64
N TRP A 364 13.82 -0.73 -3.85
CA TRP A 364 13.55 -2.11 -4.29
C TRP A 364 12.60 -2.13 -5.49
N SER A 365 11.50 -1.38 -5.42
CA SER A 365 10.51 -1.30 -6.51
C SER A 365 11.14 -0.85 -7.83
N ALA A 366 11.98 0.17 -7.78
CA ALA A 366 12.68 0.69 -8.94
C ALA A 366 13.66 -0.34 -9.55
N ILE A 367 14.42 -1.04 -8.71
CA ILE A 367 15.32 -2.12 -9.13
C ILE A 367 14.51 -3.25 -9.79
N PHE A 368 13.45 -3.73 -9.12
CA PHE A 368 12.62 -4.85 -9.59
C PHE A 368 11.88 -4.51 -10.88
N VAL A 369 11.23 -3.36 -10.96
CA VAL A 369 10.53 -2.90 -12.17
C VAL A 369 11.50 -2.76 -13.35
N THR A 370 12.71 -2.23 -13.13
CA THR A 370 13.73 -2.13 -14.18
C THR A 370 14.11 -3.51 -14.71
N ASP A 371 14.31 -4.49 -13.83
CA ASP A 371 14.61 -5.88 -14.25
C ASP A 371 13.47 -6.48 -15.06
N VAL A 372 12.23 -6.34 -14.59
CA VAL A 372 11.01 -6.84 -15.27
C VAL A 372 10.87 -6.25 -16.68
N LEU A 373 11.15 -4.95 -16.85
CA LEU A 373 11.06 -4.26 -18.15
C LEU A 373 12.21 -4.63 -19.10
N LEU A 374 13.40 -4.90 -18.57
CA LEU A 374 14.55 -5.33 -19.38
C LEU A 374 14.42 -6.77 -19.84
N ARG A 375 13.78 -7.66 -19.09
CA ARG A 375 13.60 -9.08 -19.46
C ARG A 375 12.44 -9.26 -20.43
N LYS A 376 12.75 -9.90 -21.55
CA LYS A 376 11.74 -10.31 -22.54
C LYS A 376 11.21 -11.71 -22.28
N ARG A 377 12.07 -12.64 -21.82
CA ARG A 377 11.75 -14.04 -21.51
C ARG A 377 11.21 -14.18 -20.07
N ALA A 378 10.57 -15.31 -19.82
CA ALA A 378 10.18 -15.70 -18.46
C ALA A 378 11.41 -15.92 -17.56
N TYR A 379 11.25 -15.72 -16.27
CA TYR A 379 12.27 -16.11 -15.29
C TYR A 379 12.39 -17.64 -15.28
N SER A 380 13.63 -18.14 -15.08
CA SER A 380 13.87 -19.59 -14.91
C SER A 380 13.30 -20.04 -13.56
N GLU A 381 12.23 -20.80 -13.62
CA GLU A 381 11.49 -21.24 -12.44
C GLU A 381 12.38 -22.09 -11.50
N ALA A 382 13.14 -23.03 -12.07
CA ALA A 382 14.06 -23.88 -11.29
C ALA A 382 15.13 -23.05 -10.55
N ASP A 383 15.65 -22.01 -11.21
CA ASP A 383 16.73 -21.19 -10.66
C ASP A 383 16.26 -20.20 -9.60
N LEU A 384 14.96 -19.91 -9.52
CA LEU A 384 14.39 -19.09 -8.43
C LEU A 384 14.50 -19.79 -7.06
N TYR A 385 14.66 -21.10 -7.04
CA TYR A 385 14.78 -21.89 -5.81
C TYR A 385 16.16 -22.51 -5.61
N ASN A 386 17.06 -22.35 -6.59
CA ASN A 386 18.40 -22.92 -6.57
C ASN A 386 19.48 -21.85 -6.38
N ALA A 387 20.08 -21.79 -5.18
CA ALA A 387 21.12 -20.82 -4.89
C ALA A 387 22.42 -21.00 -5.73
N SER A 388 22.60 -22.18 -6.34
CA SER A 388 23.72 -22.48 -7.27
C SER A 388 23.31 -22.27 -8.74
N GLY A 389 22.06 -21.92 -9.01
CA GLY A 389 21.54 -21.69 -10.36
C GLY A 389 21.90 -20.32 -10.95
N LYS A 390 21.26 -19.97 -12.08
CA LYS A 390 21.51 -18.77 -12.88
C LYS A 390 21.51 -17.46 -12.04
N TYR A 391 20.62 -17.35 -11.06
CA TYR A 391 20.47 -16.12 -10.26
C TYR A 391 21.44 -16.07 -9.06
N GLY A 392 22.06 -17.19 -8.71
CA GLY A 392 23.04 -17.30 -7.64
C GLY A 392 22.45 -17.12 -6.25
N SER A 393 23.34 -17.23 -5.26
CA SER A 393 22.95 -17.07 -3.85
C SER A 393 22.69 -15.61 -3.48
N MET A 394 23.61 -14.70 -3.85
CA MET A 394 23.55 -13.25 -3.53
C MET A 394 24.02 -12.41 -4.69
N ASN A 395 23.19 -11.46 -5.12
CA ASN A 395 23.58 -10.45 -6.10
C ASN A 395 24.06 -9.18 -5.37
N LYS A 396 25.38 -9.11 -5.12
CA LYS A 396 25.98 -7.97 -4.42
C LYS A 396 25.69 -6.62 -5.09
N ARG A 397 25.58 -6.57 -6.43
CA ARG A 397 25.30 -5.33 -7.17
C ARG A 397 23.90 -4.78 -6.81
N SER A 398 22.88 -5.61 -6.92
CA SER A 398 21.51 -5.18 -6.58
C SER A 398 21.37 -4.83 -5.11
N LEU A 399 22.01 -5.58 -4.21
CA LEU A 399 22.05 -5.26 -2.78
C LEU A 399 22.77 -3.94 -2.50
N SER A 400 23.89 -3.64 -3.19
CA SER A 400 24.59 -2.36 -3.04
C SER A 400 23.75 -1.19 -3.55
N ILE A 401 23.05 -1.35 -4.69
CA ILE A 401 22.13 -0.32 -5.20
C ILE A 401 21.03 -0.06 -4.18
N MET A 402 20.46 -1.13 -3.62
CA MET A 402 19.41 -1.02 -2.59
C MET A 402 19.94 -0.31 -1.33
N ALA A 403 21.12 -0.67 -0.86
CA ALA A 403 21.75 -0.02 0.30
C ALA A 403 22.03 1.47 0.05
N VAL A 404 22.62 1.82 -1.11
CA VAL A 404 22.91 3.21 -1.48
C VAL A 404 21.63 4.03 -1.65
N GLY A 405 20.62 3.49 -2.35
CA GLY A 405 19.35 4.19 -2.54
C GLY A 405 18.61 4.40 -1.23
N THR A 406 18.60 3.40 -0.35
CA THR A 406 18.03 3.52 1.00
C THR A 406 18.78 4.53 1.85
N PHE A 407 20.12 4.49 1.84
CA PHE A 407 20.94 5.46 2.57
C PHE A 407 20.68 6.89 2.09
N ILE A 408 20.75 7.14 0.78
CA ILE A 408 20.47 8.46 0.24
C ILE A 408 19.03 8.88 0.56
N GLY A 409 18.07 7.98 0.35
CA GLY A 409 16.67 8.29 0.60
C GLY A 409 16.37 8.67 2.05
N TRP A 410 16.85 7.90 3.02
CA TRP A 410 16.68 8.24 4.44
C TRP A 410 17.41 9.55 4.82
N GLY A 411 18.46 9.91 4.10
CA GLY A 411 19.16 11.18 4.29
C GLY A 411 18.35 12.42 3.93
N PHE A 412 17.33 12.27 3.03
CA PHE A 412 16.51 13.37 2.52
C PHE A 412 15.03 13.26 2.89
N VAL A 413 14.68 12.60 3.99
CA VAL A 413 13.33 12.58 4.55
C VAL A 413 13.34 13.15 5.97
N THR A 414 12.21 13.71 6.41
CA THR A 414 12.04 14.14 7.79
C THR A 414 11.09 13.19 8.51
N ASN A 415 11.55 12.65 9.63
CA ASN A 415 10.75 11.78 10.47
C ASN A 415 10.90 12.19 11.93
N THR A 416 9.96 12.99 12.40
CA THR A 416 9.92 13.53 13.78
C THR A 416 8.79 12.94 14.61
N PHE A 417 8.08 11.95 14.06
CA PHE A 417 6.91 11.34 14.69
C PHE A 417 7.24 10.41 15.86
N ALA A 418 8.50 9.99 15.96
CA ALA A 418 9.03 9.31 17.13
C ALA A 418 10.50 9.69 17.30
N SER A 419 10.94 9.88 18.56
CA SER A 419 12.30 10.30 18.87
C SER A 419 13.39 9.35 18.32
N TRP A 420 13.11 8.05 18.32
CA TRP A 420 14.00 7.01 17.77
C TRP A 420 14.08 6.99 16.24
N LEU A 421 13.24 7.74 15.53
CA LEU A 421 13.27 7.92 14.06
C LEU A 421 13.97 9.21 13.63
N SER A 422 14.28 10.11 14.57
CA SER A 422 14.85 11.44 14.30
C SER A 422 16.26 11.44 13.68
N TRP A 423 16.93 10.27 13.62
CA TRP A 423 18.21 10.11 12.91
C TRP A 423 18.08 10.29 11.40
N GLN A 424 16.89 10.10 10.83
CA GLN A 424 16.64 10.34 9.40
C GLN A 424 16.83 11.82 9.07
N GLY A 425 17.03 12.15 7.79
CA GLY A 425 17.25 13.53 7.35
C GLY A 425 18.68 14.05 7.54
N TYR A 426 19.64 13.15 7.71
CA TYR A 426 21.07 13.51 7.92
C TYR A 426 21.74 14.15 6.70
N LEU A 427 21.14 14.13 5.51
CA LEU A 427 21.61 14.82 4.32
C LEU A 427 20.81 16.09 3.99
N LEU A 428 19.80 16.44 4.77
CA LEU A 428 18.98 17.64 4.53
C LEU A 428 19.80 18.93 4.56
N PHE A 429 20.95 18.95 5.25
CA PHE A 429 21.85 20.12 5.25
C PHE A 429 22.29 20.55 3.84
N ILE A 430 22.28 19.65 2.86
CA ILE A 430 22.60 19.92 1.44
C ILE A 430 21.53 20.80 0.77
N ILE A 431 20.29 20.74 1.23
CA ILE A 431 19.13 21.41 0.62
C ILE A 431 18.43 22.39 1.57
N GLY A 432 19.14 22.92 2.55
CA GLY A 432 18.62 23.96 3.44
C GLY A 432 18.39 23.54 4.88
N GLY A 433 18.73 22.29 5.25
CA GLY A 433 18.62 21.78 6.61
C GLY A 433 17.23 21.28 6.99
N ARG A 434 17.09 20.89 8.27
CA ARG A 434 15.84 20.36 8.82
C ARG A 434 14.73 21.41 8.99
N ASP A 435 15.11 22.68 9.03
CA ASP A 435 14.20 23.83 9.12
C ASP A 435 13.99 24.48 7.74
N GLY A 436 14.62 23.96 6.70
CA GLY A 436 14.50 24.45 5.34
C GLY A 436 13.18 24.07 4.67
N SER A 437 12.83 24.76 3.59
CA SER A 437 11.58 24.51 2.85
C SER A 437 11.46 23.12 2.24
N TRP A 438 12.56 22.39 2.08
CA TRP A 438 12.59 21.02 1.57
C TRP A 438 12.46 19.95 2.67
N ALA A 439 12.52 20.31 3.94
CA ALA A 439 12.59 19.36 5.05
C ALA A 439 11.44 18.32 5.03
N TYR A 440 10.21 18.79 4.83
CA TYR A 440 9.01 17.96 4.86
C TYR A 440 8.53 17.52 3.49
N SER A 441 9.26 17.82 2.42
CA SER A 441 8.93 17.35 1.07
C SER A 441 9.22 15.88 0.84
N ASN A 442 10.04 15.25 1.72
CA ASN A 442 10.42 13.83 1.65
C ASN A 442 11.00 13.39 0.29
N VAL A 443 11.75 14.28 -0.38
CA VAL A 443 12.36 14.04 -1.71
C VAL A 443 13.26 12.79 -1.73
N GLY A 444 13.68 12.31 -0.59
CA GLY A 444 14.44 11.07 -0.43
C GLY A 444 13.78 9.86 -1.08
N VAL A 445 12.43 9.81 -1.12
CA VAL A 445 11.71 8.72 -1.81
C VAL A 445 11.94 8.76 -3.32
N ILE A 446 11.88 9.95 -3.93
CA ILE A 446 12.16 10.11 -5.37
C ILE A 446 13.62 9.79 -5.66
N LEU A 447 14.56 10.25 -4.82
CA LEU A 447 15.98 9.93 -4.97
C LEU A 447 16.23 8.42 -4.86
N ALA A 448 15.55 7.73 -3.94
CA ALA A 448 15.60 6.28 -3.81
C ALA A 448 15.12 5.56 -5.08
N LEU A 449 14.00 6.01 -5.66
CA LEU A 449 13.50 5.51 -6.95
C LEU A 449 14.53 5.74 -8.07
N LEU A 450 15.06 6.96 -8.19
CA LEU A 450 16.05 7.32 -9.22
C LEU A 450 17.33 6.49 -9.11
N VAL A 451 17.86 6.30 -7.90
CA VAL A 451 19.03 5.43 -7.66
C VAL A 451 18.71 3.99 -8.04
N GLY A 452 17.53 3.48 -7.67
CA GLY A 452 17.11 2.13 -8.02
C GLY A 452 17.00 1.92 -9.53
N PHE A 453 16.30 2.80 -10.24
CA PHE A 453 16.14 2.74 -11.71
C PHE A 453 17.47 2.89 -12.44
N SER A 454 18.18 3.97 -12.19
CA SER A 454 19.44 4.27 -12.90
C SER A 454 20.53 3.27 -12.55
N GLY A 455 20.70 2.95 -11.27
CA GLY A 455 21.70 2.00 -10.80
C GLY A 455 21.50 0.61 -11.40
N HIS A 456 20.27 0.08 -11.37
CA HIS A 456 20.00 -1.23 -11.95
C HIS A 456 20.11 -1.22 -13.47
N TYR A 457 19.60 -0.20 -14.15
CA TYR A 457 19.76 -0.06 -15.60
C TYR A 457 21.23 -0.03 -16.03
N LEU A 458 22.03 0.81 -15.40
CA LEU A 458 23.46 0.99 -15.76
C LEU A 458 24.29 -0.27 -15.49
N LEU A 459 24.04 -0.94 -14.35
CA LEU A 459 24.89 -2.04 -13.89
C LEU A 459 24.42 -3.43 -14.34
N ALA A 460 23.11 -3.60 -14.65
CA ALA A 460 22.55 -4.92 -14.97
C ALA A 460 22.06 -5.06 -16.42
N ALA A 461 21.72 -3.97 -17.12
CA ALA A 461 21.08 -4.06 -18.43
C ALA A 461 21.89 -4.84 -19.47
N ARG A 462 23.23 -4.66 -19.51
CA ARG A 462 24.12 -5.37 -20.46
C ARG A 462 24.07 -6.89 -20.21
N LYS A 463 24.15 -7.28 -18.93
CA LYS A 463 24.10 -8.72 -18.55
C LYS A 463 22.75 -9.32 -18.89
N ILE A 464 21.65 -8.64 -18.53
CA ILE A 464 20.30 -9.12 -18.81
C ILE A 464 20.08 -9.28 -20.29
N ARG A 465 20.46 -8.30 -21.13
CA ARG A 465 20.34 -8.38 -22.59
C ARG A 465 21.16 -9.53 -23.19
N ALA A 466 22.36 -9.80 -22.65
CA ALA A 466 23.17 -10.93 -23.08
C ALA A 466 22.54 -12.29 -22.69
N GLU A 467 21.80 -12.35 -21.60
CA GLU A 467 21.06 -13.55 -21.20
C GLU A 467 19.78 -13.78 -22.02
N GLU A 468 19.27 -12.75 -22.70
CA GLU A 468 18.04 -12.75 -23.47
C GLU A 468 18.28 -13.00 -25.00
N GLY A 469 19.49 -12.78 -25.50
CA GLY A 469 19.92 -13.12 -26.87
C GLY A 469 20.28 -14.59 -26.97
#